data_783b8374cd572e06d725507b386e047e
#
_entry.id   783b8374cd572e06d725507b386e047e
#
_cell.length_a   1.000
_cell.length_b   1.000
_cell.length_c   1.000
_cell.angle_alpha   90.00
_cell.angle_beta   90.00
_cell.angle_gamma   90.00
#
_symmetry.space_group_name_H-M   'P 1'
#
loop_
_entity.id
_entity.type
_entity.pdbx_description
1 polymer ?
#
loop_
_entity_poly.entity_id
_entity_poly.type
_entity_poly.pdbx_seq_one_letter_code
_entity_poly.pdbx_strand_id
1 'polypeptide(L)'
;MSDAEPPRIEFPCDWSLRIIGERVDDFEARVRDVLERHCDDLRDVRERLSREGRYVSLSCVITATGEQQLRALHEDLLATGIVRLVL
;
A
#
# COMPACT_ATOMS: atom_id res chain seq x y z
N MET A 1 1.16 -4.64 36.80
CA MET A 1 1.17 -4.89 36.12
C MET A 1 0.94 -4.77 35.00
N SER A 2 1.06 -4.49 34.32
CA SER A 2 0.69 -4.37 33.38
C SER A 2 1.03 -4.79 32.43
N ASP A 3 1.17 -5.12 32.12
CA ASP A 3 1.28 -5.71 31.26
C ASP A 3 0.85 -5.43 30.06
N ALA A 4 0.97 -4.40 29.65
CA ALA A 4 0.59 -3.94 28.41
C ALA A 4 1.41 -4.61 27.34
N GLU A 5 1.01 -5.74 26.94
CA GLU A 5 1.58 -6.33 25.74
C GLU A 5 1.11 -5.52 24.55
N PRO A 6 2.01 -5.21 23.61
CA PRO A 6 1.57 -4.55 22.40
C PRO A 6 0.54 -5.42 21.66
N PRO A 7 -0.43 -4.81 21.01
CA PRO A 7 -1.42 -5.59 20.28
C PRO A 7 -0.72 -6.45 19.22
N ARG A 8 -1.16 -7.68 19.10
CA ARG A 8 -0.64 -8.59 18.09
C ARG A 8 -1.45 -8.45 16.82
N ILE A 9 -0.74 -8.40 15.72
CA ILE A 9 -1.39 -8.43 14.42
C ILE A 9 -1.62 -9.89 14.07
N GLU A 10 -2.88 -10.23 13.84
CA GLU A 10 -3.22 -11.60 13.45
C GLU A 10 -3.47 -11.64 11.96
N PHE A 11 -2.80 -12.53 11.27
CA PHE A 11 -2.98 -12.74 9.85
C PHE A 11 -3.84 -13.98 9.62
N PRO A 12 -4.66 -14.00 8.56
CA PRO A 12 -4.87 -12.91 7.61
C PRO A 12 -5.77 -11.83 8.19
N CYS A 13 -5.59 -10.61 7.73
CA CYS A 13 -6.41 -9.50 8.20
C CYS A 13 -6.53 -8.43 7.11
N ASP A 14 -7.56 -7.60 7.23
CA ASP A 14 -7.72 -6.46 6.34
C ASP A 14 -6.62 -5.45 6.64
N TRP A 15 -5.98 -4.98 5.60
CA TRP A 15 -4.86 -4.06 5.73
C TRP A 15 -5.07 -2.87 4.78
N SER A 16 -5.16 -1.69 5.37
CA SER A 16 -5.31 -0.47 4.59
C SER A 16 -3.96 0.10 4.22
N LEU A 17 -3.82 0.47 2.96
CA LEU A 17 -2.58 1.04 2.45
C LEU A 17 -2.86 2.40 1.85
N ARG A 18 -1.90 3.31 2.01
CA ARG A 18 -1.88 4.57 1.28
C ARG A 18 -0.52 4.70 0.63
N ILE A 19 -0.52 4.82 -0.67
CA ILE A 19 0.70 4.84 -1.48
C ILE A 19 0.78 6.21 -2.12
N ILE A 20 1.83 6.96 -1.79
CA ILE A 20 2.00 8.33 -2.26
C ILE A 20 3.18 8.37 -3.20
N GLY A 21 3.00 8.98 -4.34
CA GLY A 21 4.07 9.06 -5.32
C GLY A 21 3.94 10.24 -6.24
N GLU A 22 4.75 10.23 -7.28
CA GLU A 22 4.80 11.30 -8.24
C GLU A 22 3.63 11.20 -9.21
N ARG A 23 3.13 12.34 -9.61
CA ARG A 23 2.04 12.39 -10.56
C ARG A 23 2.58 12.05 -11.95
N VAL A 24 2.39 10.79 -12.33
CA VAL A 24 2.67 10.32 -13.68
C VAL A 24 1.40 9.68 -14.21
N ASP A 25 1.23 9.70 -15.52
CA ASP A 25 -0.03 9.29 -16.14
C ASP A 25 -0.40 7.86 -15.83
N ASP A 26 0.59 6.97 -15.71
CA ASP A 26 0.35 5.55 -15.48
C ASP A 26 0.55 5.15 -14.02
N PHE A 27 0.46 6.11 -13.09
CA PHE A 27 0.72 5.84 -11.68
C PHE A 27 -0.17 4.72 -11.15
N GLU A 28 -1.49 4.88 -11.35
CA GLU A 28 -2.43 3.89 -10.82
C GLU A 28 -2.18 2.52 -11.44
N ALA A 29 -1.98 2.46 -12.76
CA ALA A 29 -1.79 1.19 -13.43
C ALA A 29 -0.52 0.48 -12.93
N ARG A 30 0.56 1.22 -12.75
CA ARG A 30 1.82 0.63 -12.30
C ARG A 30 1.75 0.18 -10.86
N VAL A 31 1.13 0.99 -10.00
CA VAL A 31 0.99 0.63 -8.59
C VAL A 31 0.04 -0.56 -8.44
N ARG A 32 -1.07 -0.54 -9.17
CA ARG A 32 -2.02 -1.65 -9.14
C ARG A 32 -1.37 -2.95 -9.60
N ASP A 33 -0.53 -2.90 -10.62
CA ASP A 33 0.17 -4.08 -11.11
C ASP A 33 1.05 -4.70 -10.02
N VAL A 34 1.77 -3.87 -9.27
CA VAL A 34 2.57 -4.35 -8.15
C VAL A 34 1.68 -4.96 -7.07
N LEU A 35 0.61 -4.26 -6.71
CA LEU A 35 -0.31 -4.76 -5.68
C LEU A 35 -0.90 -6.11 -6.05
N GLU A 36 -1.29 -6.27 -7.32
CA GLU A 36 -1.92 -7.51 -7.77
C GLU A 36 -0.96 -8.68 -7.82
N ARG A 37 0.33 -8.42 -7.89
CA ARG A 37 1.33 -9.49 -7.82
C ARG A 37 1.49 -10.04 -6.41
N HIS A 38 1.10 -9.27 -5.41
CA HIS A 38 1.31 -9.64 -4.00
C HIS A 38 0.02 -9.97 -3.25
N CYS A 39 -1.13 -9.67 -3.83
CA CYS A 39 -2.40 -9.95 -3.16
C CYS A 39 -3.48 -10.28 -4.19
N ASP A 40 -4.46 -11.07 -3.75
CA ASP A 40 -5.52 -11.55 -4.64
C ASP A 40 -6.80 -10.75 -4.53
N ASP A 41 -6.92 -9.90 -3.54
CA ASP A 41 -8.21 -9.28 -3.23
C ASP A 41 -8.11 -7.77 -3.05
N LEU A 42 -7.43 -7.12 -3.96
CA LEU A 42 -7.34 -5.66 -3.95
C LEU A 42 -8.73 -5.05 -4.06
N ARG A 43 -9.08 -4.17 -3.13
CA ARG A 43 -10.41 -3.56 -3.08
C ARG A 43 -10.35 -2.15 -2.52
N ASP A 44 -11.46 -1.42 -2.71
CA ASP A 44 -11.60 -0.04 -2.21
C ASP A 44 -10.48 0.87 -2.71
N VAL A 45 -10.12 0.71 -3.96
CA VAL A 45 -9.05 1.49 -4.58
C VAL A 45 -9.56 2.89 -4.89
N ARG A 46 -8.86 3.90 -4.37
CA ARG A 46 -9.19 5.31 -4.61
C ARG A 46 -7.94 6.09 -4.89
N GLU A 47 -8.01 6.96 -5.88
CA GLU A 47 -6.89 7.81 -6.24
C GLU A 47 -7.25 9.26 -5.94
N ARG A 48 -6.30 10.01 -5.41
CA ARG A 48 -6.50 11.41 -5.10
C ARG A 48 -5.24 12.19 -5.43
N LEU A 49 -5.42 13.35 -6.06
CA LEU A 49 -4.31 14.25 -6.31
C LEU A 49 -4.10 15.15 -5.09
N SER A 50 -2.84 15.53 -4.87
CA SER A 50 -2.54 16.49 -3.84
C SER A 50 -3.10 17.86 -4.26
N ARG A 51 -3.20 18.77 -3.29
CA ARG A 51 -3.78 20.08 -3.54
C ARG A 51 -3.09 20.82 -4.69
N GLU A 52 -1.78 20.67 -4.79
CA GLU A 52 -1.02 21.34 -5.83
C GLU A 52 -0.82 20.48 -7.09
N GLY A 53 -1.33 19.25 -7.08
CA GLY A 53 -1.21 18.36 -8.21
C GLY A 53 0.16 17.76 -8.43
N ARG A 54 1.09 17.91 -7.49
CA ARG A 54 2.45 17.36 -7.62
C ARG A 54 2.50 15.89 -7.30
N TYR A 55 1.67 15.47 -6.37
CA TYR A 55 1.70 14.09 -5.87
C TYR A 55 0.33 13.47 -6.04
N VAL A 56 0.34 12.16 -6.11
CA VAL A 56 -0.88 11.39 -6.19
C VAL A 56 -0.82 10.36 -5.05
N SER A 57 -1.96 10.11 -4.44
CA SER A 57 -2.06 9.06 -3.45
C SER A 57 -3.10 8.04 -3.91
N LEU A 58 -2.79 6.77 -3.66
CA LEU A 58 -3.69 5.68 -3.95
C LEU A 58 -3.95 4.95 -2.64
N SER A 59 -5.21 4.91 -2.25
CA SER A 59 -5.62 4.19 -1.05
C SER A 59 -6.30 2.89 -1.46
N CYS A 60 -6.07 1.85 -0.70
CA CYS A 60 -6.69 0.57 -1.00
C CYS A 60 -6.70 -0.31 0.23
N VAL A 61 -7.41 -1.41 0.14
CA VAL A 61 -7.45 -2.43 1.18
C VAL A 61 -7.08 -3.76 0.55
N ILE A 62 -6.24 -4.50 1.23
CA ILE A 62 -5.86 -5.85 0.82
C ILE A 62 -6.03 -6.78 2.01
N THR A 63 -6.01 -8.07 1.75
CA THR A 63 -5.89 -9.05 2.83
C THR A 63 -4.40 -9.32 3.03
N ALA A 64 -3.90 -8.93 4.19
CA ALA A 64 -2.50 -9.19 4.54
C ALA A 64 -2.40 -10.62 5.06
N THR A 65 -1.47 -11.40 4.52
CA THR A 65 -1.30 -12.79 4.87
C THR A 65 -0.10 -13.02 5.79
N GLY A 66 0.76 -12.02 5.94
CA GLY A 66 1.92 -12.12 6.81
C GLY A 66 2.88 -10.98 6.58
N GLU A 67 3.87 -10.89 7.46
CA GLU A 67 4.87 -9.83 7.37
C GLU A 67 5.70 -9.92 6.10
N GLN A 68 5.97 -11.13 5.64
CA GLN A 68 6.76 -11.34 4.43
C GLN A 68 6.09 -10.74 3.21
N GLN A 69 4.78 -10.95 3.09
CA GLN A 69 4.02 -10.37 1.98
C GLN A 69 4.09 -8.84 2.02
N LEU A 70 3.87 -8.26 3.21
CA LEU A 70 3.84 -6.81 3.35
C LEU A 70 5.21 -6.20 3.06
N ARG A 71 6.27 -6.86 3.51
CA ARG A 71 7.63 -6.37 3.24
C ARG A 71 7.96 -6.42 1.76
N ALA A 72 7.64 -7.54 1.11
CA ALA A 72 7.92 -7.70 -0.32
C ALA A 72 7.13 -6.68 -1.14
N LEU A 73 5.88 -6.47 -0.76
CA LEU A 73 5.04 -5.47 -1.41
C LEU A 73 5.62 -4.08 -1.27
N HIS A 74 6.03 -3.72 -0.06
CA HIS A 74 6.62 -2.42 0.22
C HIS A 74 7.87 -2.18 -0.64
N GLU A 75 8.75 -3.19 -0.67
CA GLU A 75 10.00 -3.08 -1.44
C GLU A 75 9.72 -2.92 -2.94
N ASP A 76 8.76 -3.68 -3.46
CA ASP A 76 8.44 -3.60 -4.88
C ASP A 76 7.78 -2.28 -5.25
N LEU A 77 6.95 -1.74 -4.37
CA LEU A 77 6.35 -0.43 -4.60
C LEU A 77 7.42 0.65 -4.68
N LEU A 78 8.36 0.63 -3.75
CA LEU A 78 9.46 1.60 -3.78
C LEU A 78 10.36 1.41 -4.98
N ALA A 79 10.53 0.18 -5.43
CA ALA A 79 11.38 -0.13 -6.57
C ALA A 79 10.83 0.41 -7.90
N THR A 80 9.55 0.80 -7.94
CA THR A 80 8.97 1.37 -9.15
C THR A 80 9.62 2.72 -9.51
N GLY A 81 10.21 3.38 -8.54
CA GLY A 81 10.82 4.69 -8.76
C GLY A 81 9.84 5.85 -8.72
N ILE A 82 8.54 5.57 -8.73
CA ILE A 82 7.51 6.62 -8.71
C ILE A 82 6.83 6.74 -7.35
N VAL A 83 6.98 5.74 -6.49
CA VAL A 83 6.39 5.75 -5.15
C VAL A 83 7.38 6.38 -4.18
N ARG A 84 6.91 7.33 -3.39
CA ARG A 84 7.74 8.04 -2.43
C ARG A 84 7.49 7.57 -1.01
N LEU A 85 6.27 7.16 -0.70
CA LEU A 85 5.90 6.82 0.66
C LEU A 85 4.80 5.78 0.66
N VAL A 86 4.90 4.81 1.54
CA VAL A 86 3.85 3.81 1.74
C VAL A 86 3.47 3.84 3.22
N LEU A 87 2.20 4.09 3.49
CA LEU A 87 1.69 4.19 4.85
C LEU A 87 0.73 3.05 5.17
#